data_4bae217d030c6656e8c963ab594eff37
#
_entry.id   4bae217d030c6656e8c963ab594eff37
#
_cell.length_a   1.000
_cell.length_b   1.000
_cell.length_c   1.000
_cell.angle_alpha   90.00
_cell.angle_beta   90.00
_cell.angle_gamma   90.00
#
_symmetry.space_group_name_H-M   'P 1'
#
loop_
_entity.id
_entity.type
_entity.pdbx_description
1 polymer ?
#
loop_
_entity_poly.entity_id
_entity_poly.type
_entity_poly.pdbx_seq_one_letter_code
_entity_poly.pdbx_strand_id
1 'polypeptide(L)' 'MKRQELYRVRHGQKILGKNLTEEEYFDLMEDLAQQFYEGKLPNPLDLTTEIQNKKE' A
#
# COMPACT_ATOMS: atom_id res chain seq x y z
N MET A 1 -11.52 -13.86 18.39
CA MET A 1 -10.28 -13.92 17.67
C MET A 1 -10.25 -12.94 16.54
N LYS A 2 -9.22 -12.16 16.47
CA LYS A 2 -9.17 -11.14 15.46
C LYS A 2 -8.39 -11.57 14.26
N ARG A 3 -8.94 -11.28 13.11
CA ARG A 3 -8.25 -11.50 11.88
C ARG A 3 -7.34 -10.33 11.60
N GLN A 4 -6.13 -10.62 11.24
CA GLN A 4 -5.23 -9.58 10.82
C GLN A 4 -5.17 -9.54 9.33
N GLU A 5 -5.51 -8.41 8.77
CA GLU A 5 -5.38 -8.21 7.34
C GLU A 5 -4.12 -7.43 7.08
N LEU A 6 -3.32 -7.96 6.19
CA LEU A 6 -2.08 -7.30 5.80
C LEU A 6 -2.24 -6.79 4.38
N TYR A 7 -1.63 -5.68 4.12
CA TYR A 7 -1.75 -5.01 2.83
C TYR A 7 -0.43 -5.02 2.10
N ARG A 8 -0.51 -5.13 0.81
CA ARG A 8 0.65 -5.02 -0.05
C ARG A 8 0.33 -4.02 -1.14
N VAL A 9 1.22 -3.04 -1.31
CA VAL A 9 1.02 -2.00 -2.29
C VAL A 9 2.10 -2.11 -3.35
N ARG A 10 1.67 -2.08 -4.59
CA ARG A 10 2.54 -2.27 -5.73
C ARG A 10 2.32 -1.14 -6.72
N HIS A 11 3.39 -0.71 -7.37
CA HIS A 11 3.29 0.24 -8.47
C HIS A 11 3.89 -0.41 -9.69
N GLY A 12 3.02 -0.89 -10.56
CA GLY A 12 3.49 -1.71 -11.67
C GLY A 12 4.09 -2.99 -11.16
N GLN A 13 5.36 -3.18 -11.44
CA GLN A 13 6.07 -4.37 -10.98
C GLN A 13 6.85 -4.12 -9.72
N LYS A 14 6.84 -2.91 -9.23
CA LYS A 14 7.64 -2.55 -8.07
C LYS A 14 6.79 -2.62 -6.81
N ILE A 15 7.28 -3.33 -5.82
CA ILE A 15 6.57 -3.44 -4.55
C ILE A 15 7.00 -2.27 -3.68
N LEU A 16 6.03 -1.46 -3.30
CA LEU A 16 6.29 -0.29 -2.47
C LEU A 16 6.20 -0.62 -0.99
N GLY A 17 5.37 -1.60 -0.64
CA GLY A 17 5.26 -2.02 0.74
C GLY A 17 4.56 -3.35 0.81
N LYS A 18 4.92 -4.16 1.80
CA LYS A 18 4.30 -5.47 1.96
C LYS A 18 4.15 -5.77 3.44
N ASN A 19 3.22 -6.66 3.73
CA ASN A 19 2.94 -7.08 5.11
C ASN A 19 2.64 -5.87 5.99
N LEU A 20 1.85 -4.94 5.45
CA LEU A 20 1.54 -3.71 6.15
C LEU A 20 0.28 -3.90 6.97
N THR A 21 0.32 -3.45 8.21
CA THR A 21 -0.91 -3.38 8.99
C THR A 21 -1.77 -2.23 8.46
N GLU A 22 -3.00 -2.15 8.96
CA GLU A 22 -3.89 -1.10 8.50
C GLU A 22 -3.30 0.28 8.73
N GLU A 23 -2.70 0.49 9.89
CA GLU A 23 -2.09 1.78 10.19
C GLU A 23 -0.92 2.07 9.26
N GLU A 24 -0.08 1.06 9.05
CA GLU A 24 1.06 1.22 8.16
C GLU A 24 0.61 1.48 6.74
N TYR A 25 -0.47 0.82 6.34
CA TYR A 25 -1.01 1.02 5.01
C TYR A 25 -1.48 2.47 4.83
N PHE A 26 -2.19 3.00 5.82
CA PHE A 26 -2.66 4.37 5.74
C PHE A 26 -1.49 5.35 5.68
N ASP A 27 -0.46 5.10 6.48
CA ASP A 27 0.73 5.95 6.45
C ASP A 27 1.37 5.93 5.08
N LEU A 28 1.49 4.75 4.50
CA LEU A 28 2.08 4.63 3.18
C LEU A 28 1.26 5.36 2.14
N MET A 29 -0.06 5.22 2.21
CA MET A 29 -0.91 5.86 1.23
C MET A 29 -0.84 7.37 1.33
N GLU A 30 -0.72 7.89 2.54
CA GLU A 30 -0.53 9.32 2.71
C GLU A 30 0.76 9.79 2.06
N ASP A 31 1.82 9.03 2.30
CA ASP A 31 3.11 9.37 1.73
C ASP A 31 3.08 9.33 0.22
N LEU A 32 2.44 8.31 -0.33
CA LEU A 32 2.33 8.19 -1.77
C LEU A 32 1.50 9.31 -2.37
N ALA A 33 0.42 9.68 -1.69
CA ALA A 33 -0.41 10.78 -2.18
C ALA A 33 0.39 12.07 -2.25
N GLN A 34 1.24 12.29 -1.27
CA GLN A 34 2.07 13.47 -1.27
C GLN A 34 3.06 13.45 -2.43
N GLN A 35 3.61 12.28 -2.71
CA GLN A 35 4.54 12.15 -3.82
C GLN A 35 3.85 12.38 -5.15
N PHE A 36 2.61 11.91 -5.30
CA PHE A 36 1.85 12.22 -6.51
C PHE A 36 1.65 13.72 -6.65
N TYR A 37 1.32 14.35 -5.55
CA TYR A 37 1.06 15.77 -5.54
C TYR A 37 2.29 16.54 -5.97
N GLU A 38 3.45 16.08 -5.60
CA GLU A 38 4.71 16.72 -5.97
C GLU A 38 5.22 16.29 -7.34
N GLY A 39 4.52 15.38 -7.97
CA GLY A 39 4.92 14.92 -9.29
C GLY A 39 6.05 13.92 -9.31
N LYS A 40 6.32 13.30 -8.18
CA LYS A 40 7.42 12.34 -8.11
C LYS A 40 7.05 10.97 -8.60
N LEU A 41 5.77 10.63 -8.51
CA LEU A 41 5.29 9.36 -9.02
C LEU A 41 4.53 9.61 -10.31
N PRO A 42 4.73 8.76 -11.31
CA PRO A 42 4.20 9.07 -12.64
C PRO A 42 2.69 8.91 -12.75
N ASN A 43 2.10 7.93 -12.09
CA ASN A 43 0.68 7.68 -12.36
C ASN A 43 0.04 6.94 -11.20
N PRO A 44 -0.92 7.56 -10.50
CA PRO A 44 -1.59 6.89 -9.40
C PRO A 44 -2.43 5.69 -9.85
N LEU A 45 -2.83 5.64 -11.09
CA LEU A 45 -3.63 4.53 -11.56
C LEU A 45 -2.84 3.23 -11.63
N ASP A 46 -1.52 3.31 -11.61
CA ASP A 46 -0.70 2.11 -11.62
C ASP A 46 -0.55 1.48 -10.24
N LEU A 47 -1.09 2.10 -9.22
CA LEU A 47 -1.03 1.55 -7.88
C LEU A 47 -2.01 0.40 -7.72
N THR A 48 -1.52 -0.68 -7.18
CA THR A 48 -2.33 -1.85 -6.92
C THR A 48 -2.21 -2.19 -5.44
N THR A 49 -3.34 -2.35 -4.79
CA THR A 49 -3.38 -2.74 -3.39
C THR A 49 -3.92 -4.15 -3.29
N GLU A 50 -3.18 -5.00 -2.64
CA GLU A 50 -3.60 -6.38 -2.40
C GLU A 50 -3.78 -6.60 -0.92
N ILE A 51 -4.85 -7.28 -0.57
CA ILE A 51 -5.15 -7.56 0.82
C ILE A 51 -4.89 -9.03 1.08
N GLN A 52 -4.06 -9.29 2.07
CA GLN A 52 -3.74 -10.66 2.44
C GLN A 52 -4.28 -10.92 3.82
N ASN A 53 -5.09 -11.96 3.93
CA ASN A 53 -5.62 -12.37 5.22
C ASN A 53 -4.67 -13.38 5.83
N LYS A 54 -4.20 -13.06 7.01
CA LYS A 54 -3.35 -13.99 7.70
C LYS A 54 -4.19 -14.80 8.66
N LYS A 55 -4.22 -16.07 8.46
CA LYS A 55 -4.96 -16.96 9.34
C LYS A 55 -4.10 -17.44 10.45
N GLU A 56 -4.68 -17.45 11.59
CA GLU A 56 -4.00 -17.94 12.77
C GLU A 56 -4.32 -19.39 13.00
#